data_507f8744b966b1baeaf94df134739cd8
#
_entry.id   507f8744b966b1baeaf94df134739cd8
#
_cell.length_a   1.000
_cell.length_b   1.000
_cell.length_c   1.000
_cell.angle_alpha   90.00
_cell.angle_beta   90.00
_cell.angle_gamma   90.00
#
_symmetry.space_group_name_H-M   'P 1'
#
loop_
_entity.id
_entity.type
_entity.pdbx_description
1 polymer ?
#
loop_
_entity_poly.entity_id
_entity_poly.type
_entity_poly.pdbx_seq_one_letter_code
_entity_poly.pdbx_strand_id
1 'polypeptide(L)'
;MKKILAILTVLFAASVATSCVKPYEPTLPLTVDNYDLTIPKTASKKGINGENIHYFYITATGPWEATLTAQDDAQIWCWLDDHYKEAQKDEYGQQIKDEYGRVQTVEVKVVEGVAFFEGTDKYCTVRGGAGVTYLPMEYNDNQGNLRYATLRVRRLDMDYELFTNITQNK
;
A
#
# COMPACT_ATOMS: atom_id res chain seq x y z
N MET A 1 80.04 -24.60 -21.44
CA MET A 1 78.68 -24.53 -22.07
C MET A 1 77.67 -24.75 -20.97
N LYS A 2 77.07 -23.70 -20.46
CA LYS A 2 76.10 -23.76 -19.33
C LYS A 2 74.69 -23.65 -19.93
N LYS A 3 73.92 -24.70 -19.78
CA LYS A 3 72.51 -24.72 -20.14
C LYS A 3 71.69 -24.04 -19.05
N ILE A 4 71.09 -22.89 -19.36
CA ILE A 4 70.17 -22.18 -18.49
C ILE A 4 68.80 -22.84 -18.71
N LEU A 5 68.31 -23.45 -17.65
CA LEU A 5 66.95 -24.00 -17.60
C LEU A 5 66.00 -22.85 -17.15
N ALA A 6 65.24 -22.33 -18.11
CA ALA A 6 64.19 -21.35 -17.77
C ALA A 6 62.96 -22.06 -17.25
N ILE A 7 62.70 -21.96 -15.97
CA ILE A 7 61.45 -22.41 -15.33
C ILE A 7 60.40 -21.34 -15.57
N LEU A 8 59.49 -21.65 -16.46
CA LEU A 8 58.30 -20.83 -16.72
C LEU A 8 57.28 -21.06 -15.61
N THR A 9 57.26 -20.21 -14.62
CA THR A 9 56.23 -20.25 -13.57
C THR A 9 54.97 -19.60 -14.13
N VAL A 10 54.01 -20.43 -14.57
CA VAL A 10 52.67 -19.95 -14.90
C VAL A 10 51.93 -19.65 -13.59
N LEU A 11 51.84 -18.38 -13.22
CA LEU A 11 50.93 -17.94 -12.17
C LEU A 11 49.51 -18.04 -12.72
N PHE A 12 48.79 -19.10 -12.33
CA PHE A 12 47.34 -19.12 -12.41
C PHE A 12 46.78 -18.16 -11.35
N ALA A 13 46.52 -16.95 -11.76
CA ALA A 13 45.65 -16.04 -10.96
C ALA A 13 44.24 -16.59 -11.06
N ALA A 14 43.87 -17.47 -10.12
CA ALA A 14 42.49 -17.80 -9.88
C ALA A 14 41.78 -16.53 -9.41
N SER A 15 41.16 -15.80 -10.33
CA SER A 15 40.19 -14.77 -10.02
C SER A 15 39.00 -15.45 -9.35
N VAL A 16 39.01 -15.50 -8.03
CA VAL A 16 37.83 -15.82 -7.25
C VAL A 16 36.87 -14.67 -7.46
N ALA A 17 36.00 -14.80 -8.46
CA ALA A 17 34.82 -13.96 -8.56
C ALA A 17 33.97 -14.27 -7.33
N THR A 18 34.20 -13.50 -6.26
CA THR A 18 33.24 -13.38 -5.17
C THR A 18 31.99 -12.77 -5.79
N SER A 19 31.12 -13.63 -6.33
CA SER A 19 29.76 -13.22 -6.57
C SER A 19 29.25 -12.78 -5.19
N CYS A 20 29.05 -11.48 -5.02
CA CYS A 20 28.28 -10.95 -3.91
C CYS A 20 26.86 -11.48 -4.09
N VAL A 21 26.63 -12.71 -3.67
CA VAL A 21 25.29 -13.20 -3.40
C VAL A 21 24.79 -12.28 -2.29
N LYS A 22 23.93 -11.32 -2.64
CA LYS A 22 23.23 -10.55 -1.62
C LYS A 22 22.63 -11.58 -0.67
N PRO A 23 22.88 -11.44 0.65
CA PRO A 23 22.25 -12.33 1.60
C PRO A 23 20.74 -12.33 1.30
N TYR A 24 20.16 -13.53 1.22
CA TYR A 24 18.72 -13.70 1.05
C TYR A 24 18.05 -13.05 2.27
N GLU A 25 17.58 -11.83 2.10
CA GLU A 25 16.67 -11.22 3.06
C GLU A 25 15.32 -11.91 2.84
N PRO A 26 14.81 -12.67 3.81
CA PRO A 26 13.51 -13.31 3.67
C PRO A 26 12.47 -12.21 3.47
N THR A 27 12.01 -12.05 2.25
CA THR A 27 10.94 -11.12 1.92
C THR A 27 9.68 -11.63 2.59
N LEU A 28 9.13 -10.88 3.55
CA LEU A 28 7.87 -11.25 4.16
C LEU A 28 6.81 -11.39 3.06
N PRO A 29 5.96 -12.43 3.12
CA PRO A 29 4.97 -12.69 2.07
C PRO A 29 3.92 -11.59 1.97
N LEU A 30 3.76 -10.81 3.06
CA LEU A 30 2.83 -9.71 3.18
C LEU A 30 3.32 -8.73 4.25
N THR A 31 3.22 -7.43 3.99
CA THR A 31 3.46 -6.37 4.99
C THR A 31 2.40 -5.29 4.86
N VAL A 32 2.09 -4.64 5.97
CA VAL A 32 1.27 -3.44 6.07
C VAL A 32 2.07 -2.41 6.87
N ASP A 33 2.04 -1.16 6.49
CA ASP A 33 2.87 -0.10 7.10
C ASP A 33 2.48 0.27 8.54
N ASN A 34 1.22 0.03 8.91
CA ASN A 34 0.70 0.37 10.23
C ASN A 34 -0.04 -0.84 10.85
N TYR A 35 0.30 -1.16 12.10
CA TYR A 35 -0.42 -2.16 12.90
C TYR A 35 -1.41 -1.50 13.88
N ASP A 36 -1.15 -0.25 14.27
CA ASP A 36 -2.03 0.57 15.10
C ASP A 36 -2.13 1.97 14.49
N LEU A 37 -3.29 2.30 13.96
CA LEU A 37 -3.57 3.58 13.32
C LEU A 37 -4.51 4.42 14.18
N THR A 38 -4.06 5.60 14.57
CA THR A 38 -4.92 6.58 15.22
C THR A 38 -5.26 7.69 14.23
N ILE A 39 -6.54 7.83 13.94
CA ILE A 39 -7.09 8.86 13.06
C ILE A 39 -7.61 10.01 13.94
N PRO A 40 -7.25 11.27 13.63
CA PRO A 40 -7.78 12.41 14.35
C PRO A 40 -9.29 12.56 14.11
N LYS A 41 -9.97 13.29 15.00
CA LYS A 41 -11.40 13.63 14.88
C LYS A 41 -11.77 14.19 13.52
N THR A 42 -10.97 15.12 13.04
CA THR A 42 -11.05 15.71 11.71
C THR A 42 -9.74 15.44 10.98
N ALA A 43 -9.80 15.13 9.72
CA ALA A 43 -8.61 14.79 8.97
C ALA A 43 -7.58 15.92 8.97
N SER A 44 -6.35 15.58 9.37
CA SER A 44 -5.19 16.48 9.24
C SER A 44 -4.72 16.62 7.81
N LYS A 45 -5.00 15.60 6.98
CA LYS A 45 -4.76 15.61 5.54
C LYS A 45 -6.08 15.33 4.83
N LYS A 46 -6.40 16.19 3.90
CA LYS A 46 -7.53 16.01 3.01
C LYS A 46 -7.04 15.43 1.69
N GLY A 47 -7.86 14.61 1.04
CA GLY A 47 -7.67 14.25 -0.34
C GLY A 47 -7.69 15.48 -1.27
N ILE A 48 -7.52 15.25 -2.56
CA ILE A 48 -7.37 16.34 -3.55
C ILE A 48 -8.55 17.30 -3.53
N ASN A 49 -9.77 16.79 -3.31
CA ASN A 49 -11.00 17.58 -3.27
C ASN A 49 -11.60 17.70 -1.86
N GLY A 50 -10.81 17.47 -0.81
CA GLY A 50 -11.22 17.65 0.57
C GLY A 50 -11.74 16.41 1.26
N GLU A 51 -11.67 15.25 0.65
CA GLU A 51 -12.03 13.95 1.23
C GLU A 51 -11.13 13.61 2.42
N ASN A 52 -11.66 12.89 3.41
CA ASN A 52 -10.86 12.33 4.49
C ASN A 52 -10.34 10.97 4.06
N ILE A 53 -9.06 10.89 3.70
CA ILE A 53 -8.44 9.66 3.20
C ILE A 53 -7.19 9.31 4.01
N HIS A 54 -7.06 8.03 4.33
CA HIS A 54 -5.81 7.41 4.77
C HIS A 54 -5.39 6.35 3.75
N TYR A 55 -4.10 6.26 3.47
CA TYR A 55 -3.55 5.24 2.58
C TYR A 55 -2.76 4.21 3.38
N PHE A 56 -3.14 2.94 3.28
CA PHE A 56 -2.32 1.84 3.75
C PHE A 56 -1.32 1.43 2.68
N TYR A 57 -0.10 1.17 3.10
CA TYR A 57 0.96 0.68 2.24
C TYR A 57 1.06 -0.83 2.38
N ILE A 58 0.56 -1.56 1.39
CA ILE A 58 0.56 -3.02 1.39
C ILE A 58 1.62 -3.49 0.40
N THR A 59 2.55 -4.34 0.87
CA THR A 59 3.48 -5.05 -0.01
C THR A 59 3.22 -6.54 0.10
N ALA A 60 2.97 -7.21 -1.03
CA ALA A 60 2.66 -8.62 -1.08
C ALA A 60 3.44 -9.32 -2.19
N THR A 61 3.82 -10.58 -1.96
CA THR A 61 4.51 -11.43 -2.96
C THR A 61 3.53 -12.26 -3.80
N GLY A 62 2.21 -12.13 -3.59
CA GLY A 62 1.15 -12.82 -4.32
C GLY A 62 -0.23 -12.25 -4.00
N PRO A 63 -1.32 -12.94 -4.39
CA PRO A 63 -2.66 -12.43 -4.22
C PRO A 63 -3.05 -12.28 -2.74
N TRP A 64 -3.74 -11.19 -2.43
CA TRP A 64 -4.19 -10.88 -1.08
C TRP A 64 -5.60 -10.32 -1.08
N GLU A 65 -6.21 -10.34 0.11
CA GLU A 65 -7.52 -9.75 0.38
C GLU A 65 -7.42 -8.91 1.66
N ALA A 66 -7.94 -7.69 1.60
CA ALA A 66 -8.11 -6.82 2.76
C ALA A 66 -9.60 -6.70 3.09
N THR A 67 -9.94 -6.88 4.37
CA THR A 67 -11.31 -6.73 4.90
C THR A 67 -11.29 -5.74 6.04
N LEU A 68 -12.11 -4.71 5.94
CA LEU A 68 -12.34 -3.71 6.97
C LEU A 68 -13.57 -4.12 7.79
N THR A 69 -13.36 -4.37 9.07
CA THR A 69 -14.41 -4.70 10.02
C THR A 69 -14.42 -3.66 11.12
N ALA A 70 -15.59 -3.18 11.46
CA ALA A 70 -15.68 -2.14 12.45
C ALA A 70 -16.56 -2.59 13.61
N GLN A 71 -16.24 -2.12 14.80
CA GLN A 71 -17.12 -2.24 15.94
C GLN A 71 -18.20 -1.15 15.83
N ASP A 72 -19.42 -1.51 16.17
CA ASP A 72 -20.61 -0.67 16.03
C ASP A 72 -20.88 -0.28 14.56
N ASP A 73 -21.60 0.79 14.31
CA ASP A 73 -21.96 1.30 12.99
C ASP A 73 -20.78 1.77 12.11
N ALA A 74 -19.60 1.31 12.39
CA ALA A 74 -18.35 1.82 11.84
C ALA A 74 -18.16 1.51 10.34
N GLN A 75 -18.85 0.52 9.78
CA GLN A 75 -18.93 0.31 8.33
C GLN A 75 -19.56 1.52 7.60
N ILE A 76 -20.23 2.40 8.37
CA ILE A 76 -20.84 3.63 7.85
C ILE A 76 -19.85 4.80 7.91
N TRP A 77 -18.85 4.77 8.82
CA TRP A 77 -17.93 5.87 8.98
C TRP A 77 -16.59 5.69 8.28
N CYS A 78 -16.20 4.49 7.92
CA CYS A 78 -15.00 4.22 7.12
C CYS A 78 -15.24 3.05 6.15
N TRP A 79 -14.61 3.13 5.00
CA TRP A 79 -14.69 2.12 3.94
C TRP A 79 -13.37 2.09 3.16
N LEU A 80 -13.11 0.96 2.51
CA LEU A 80 -12.01 0.84 1.57
C LEU A 80 -12.44 1.39 0.20
N ASP A 81 -11.50 1.93 -0.54
CA ASP A 81 -11.71 2.33 -1.92
C ASP A 81 -10.89 1.44 -2.86
N ASP A 82 -11.39 1.14 -4.05
CA ASP A 82 -10.69 0.34 -5.04
C ASP A 82 -9.84 1.19 -5.98
N HIS A 83 -9.93 2.50 -5.88
CA HIS A 83 -9.15 3.45 -6.66
C HIS A 83 -8.79 4.68 -5.83
N TYR A 84 -7.79 5.42 -6.29
CA TYR A 84 -7.44 6.74 -5.74
C TYR A 84 -7.49 7.79 -6.84
N LYS A 85 -7.57 9.07 -6.44
CA LYS A 85 -7.60 10.20 -7.34
C LYS A 85 -6.22 10.82 -7.49
N GLU A 86 -5.77 10.96 -8.73
CA GLU A 86 -4.58 11.73 -9.07
C GLU A 86 -4.96 13.06 -9.72
N ALA A 87 -4.21 14.12 -9.40
CA ALA A 87 -4.37 15.39 -10.07
C ALA A 87 -4.00 15.29 -11.56
N GLN A 88 -4.89 15.68 -12.43
CA GLN A 88 -4.54 15.87 -13.84
C GLN A 88 -3.50 16.97 -13.98
N LYS A 89 -2.50 16.73 -14.83
CA LYS A 89 -1.43 17.67 -15.14
C LYS A 89 -1.41 17.96 -16.63
N ASP A 90 -1.07 19.18 -16.97
CA ASP A 90 -0.81 19.59 -18.33
C ASP A 90 0.57 19.12 -18.84
N GLU A 91 0.93 19.46 -20.06
CA GLU A 91 2.22 19.12 -20.67
C GLU A 91 3.44 19.71 -19.95
N TYR A 92 3.22 20.72 -19.10
CA TYR A 92 4.25 21.36 -18.27
C TYR A 92 4.27 20.81 -16.83
N GLY A 93 3.43 19.81 -16.51
CA GLY A 93 3.33 19.21 -15.18
C GLY A 93 2.54 20.02 -14.16
N GLN A 94 1.82 21.08 -14.59
CA GLN A 94 0.98 21.88 -13.72
C GLN A 94 -0.40 21.25 -13.56
N GLN A 95 -1.00 21.38 -12.36
CA GLN A 95 -2.33 20.86 -12.09
C GLN A 95 -3.38 21.62 -12.89
N ILE A 96 -4.21 20.88 -13.64
CA ILE A 96 -5.36 21.43 -14.35
C ILE A 96 -6.47 21.72 -13.34
N LYS A 97 -7.08 22.91 -13.45
CA LYS A 97 -8.19 23.32 -12.60
C LYS A 97 -9.44 23.60 -13.45
N ASP A 98 -10.61 23.35 -12.87
CA ASP A 98 -11.89 23.74 -13.46
C ASP A 98 -12.16 25.25 -13.31
N GLU A 99 -13.26 25.72 -13.85
CA GLU A 99 -13.71 27.13 -13.76
C GLU A 99 -13.95 27.63 -12.34
N TYR A 100 -14.12 26.71 -11.35
CA TYR A 100 -14.28 27.02 -9.94
C TYR A 100 -12.95 26.92 -9.16
N GLY A 101 -11.84 26.68 -9.85
CA GLY A 101 -10.51 26.54 -9.22
C GLY A 101 -10.25 25.19 -8.58
N ARG A 102 -11.13 24.19 -8.74
CA ARG A 102 -10.95 22.84 -8.20
C ARG A 102 -10.01 22.05 -9.12
N VAL A 103 -9.14 21.25 -8.51
CA VAL A 103 -8.21 20.40 -9.26
C VAL A 103 -9.00 19.31 -9.99
N GLN A 104 -8.82 19.21 -11.30
CA GLN A 104 -9.34 18.08 -12.07
C GLN A 104 -8.57 16.82 -11.73
N THR A 105 -9.27 15.68 -11.63
CA THR A 105 -8.67 14.41 -11.21
C THR A 105 -8.97 13.30 -12.21
N VAL A 106 -8.09 12.32 -12.25
CA VAL A 106 -8.32 11.02 -12.88
C VAL A 106 -8.35 9.95 -11.78
N GLU A 107 -9.21 8.97 -11.96
CA GLU A 107 -9.29 7.82 -11.07
C GLU A 107 -8.30 6.73 -11.53
N VAL A 108 -7.50 6.25 -10.58
CA VAL A 108 -6.52 5.18 -10.81
C VAL A 108 -6.94 3.97 -9.99
N LYS A 109 -7.39 2.93 -10.68
CA LYS A 109 -7.79 1.68 -10.04
C LYS A 109 -6.56 0.95 -9.51
N VAL A 110 -6.58 0.54 -8.24
CA VAL A 110 -5.46 -0.12 -7.57
C VAL A 110 -5.76 -1.55 -7.13
N VAL A 111 -7.04 -1.86 -6.89
CA VAL A 111 -7.52 -3.15 -6.39
C VAL A 111 -8.88 -3.49 -7.00
N GLU A 112 -9.37 -4.71 -6.76
CA GLU A 112 -10.74 -5.10 -7.07
C GLU A 112 -11.60 -4.96 -5.81
N GLY A 113 -12.56 -4.03 -5.81
CA GLY A 113 -13.50 -3.81 -4.72
C GLY A 113 -14.74 -4.68 -4.85
N VAL A 114 -15.27 -5.10 -3.70
CA VAL A 114 -16.57 -5.74 -3.59
C VAL A 114 -17.47 -4.81 -2.79
N ALA A 115 -18.49 -4.24 -3.43
CA ALA A 115 -19.43 -3.34 -2.78
C ALA A 115 -20.10 -4.02 -1.57
N PHE A 116 -20.15 -3.33 -0.44
CA PHE A 116 -20.74 -3.89 0.76
C PHE A 116 -22.14 -3.31 1.10
N PHE A 117 -22.55 -2.28 0.36
CA PHE A 117 -23.92 -1.81 0.37
C PHE A 117 -24.51 -1.88 -1.05
N GLU A 118 -25.74 -2.33 -1.15
CA GLU A 118 -26.46 -2.32 -2.42
C GLU A 118 -26.59 -0.87 -2.94
N GLY A 119 -26.23 -0.67 -4.22
CA GLY A 119 -26.31 0.64 -4.87
C GLY A 119 -25.24 1.66 -4.46
N THR A 120 -24.18 1.24 -3.81
CA THR A 120 -23.05 2.10 -3.46
C THR A 120 -21.74 1.57 -4.05
N ASP A 121 -20.75 2.46 -4.18
CA ASP A 121 -19.36 2.17 -4.54
C ASP A 121 -18.43 2.04 -3.31
N LYS A 122 -19.02 1.90 -2.12
CA LYS A 122 -18.27 1.70 -0.88
C LYS A 122 -17.92 0.25 -0.66
N TYR A 123 -16.71 -0.02 -0.21
CA TYR A 123 -16.19 -1.38 -0.07
C TYR A 123 -15.76 -1.67 1.37
N CYS A 124 -16.08 -2.86 1.87
CA CYS A 124 -15.44 -3.39 3.07
C CYS A 124 -14.41 -4.47 2.76
N THR A 125 -14.41 -5.00 1.54
CA THR A 125 -13.44 -6.01 1.09
C THR A 125 -12.90 -5.61 -0.27
N VAL A 126 -11.57 -5.69 -0.41
CA VAL A 126 -10.88 -5.47 -1.67
C VAL A 126 -9.81 -6.54 -1.86
N ARG A 127 -9.41 -6.78 -3.13
CA ARG A 127 -8.41 -7.78 -3.48
C ARG A 127 -7.33 -7.16 -4.36
N GLY A 128 -6.09 -7.52 -4.08
CA GLY A 128 -4.94 -7.09 -4.86
C GLY A 128 -4.02 -8.25 -5.21
N GLY A 129 -3.07 -7.94 -6.08
CA GLY A 129 -2.05 -8.88 -6.55
C GLY A 129 -0.69 -8.66 -5.88
N ALA A 130 0.33 -9.35 -6.41
CA ALA A 130 1.71 -9.13 -5.97
C ALA A 130 2.19 -7.71 -6.30
N GLY A 131 3.05 -7.18 -5.45
CA GLY A 131 3.63 -5.84 -5.58
C GLY A 131 3.31 -4.93 -4.42
N VAL A 132 3.48 -3.64 -4.67
CA VAL A 132 3.19 -2.56 -3.71
C VAL A 132 1.87 -1.92 -4.08
N THR A 133 0.99 -1.80 -3.12
CA THR A 133 -0.34 -1.19 -3.29
C THR A 133 -0.54 -0.09 -2.26
N TYR A 134 -1.01 1.08 -2.71
CA TYR A 134 -1.56 2.13 -1.86
C TYR A 134 -3.07 1.92 -1.77
N LEU A 135 -3.52 1.32 -0.66
CA LEU A 135 -4.93 1.04 -0.45
C LEU A 135 -5.59 2.24 0.22
N PRO A 136 -6.50 2.96 -0.45
CA PRO A 136 -7.23 4.06 0.14
C PRO A 136 -8.27 3.55 1.15
N MET A 137 -8.37 4.24 2.28
CA MET A 137 -9.48 4.14 3.21
C MET A 137 -10.08 5.53 3.41
N GLU A 138 -11.30 5.72 2.98
CA GLU A 138 -12.06 6.92 3.27
C GLU A 138 -12.77 6.82 4.61
N TYR A 139 -12.98 7.97 5.26
CA TYR A 139 -13.68 8.02 6.54
C TYR A 139 -14.38 9.37 6.77
N ASN A 140 -15.46 9.33 7.54
CA ASN A 140 -16.19 10.51 7.95
C ASN A 140 -15.58 11.18 9.17
N ASP A 141 -15.75 12.49 9.31
CA ASP A 141 -15.44 13.22 10.54
C ASP A 141 -16.19 12.61 11.72
N ASN A 142 -15.54 12.56 12.89
CA ASN A 142 -16.14 12.04 14.10
C ASN A 142 -16.84 13.17 14.87
N GLN A 143 -18.12 13.03 15.09
CA GLN A 143 -18.92 13.97 15.87
C GLN A 143 -19.27 13.45 17.29
N GLY A 144 -18.77 12.27 17.64
CA GLY A 144 -19.21 11.57 18.84
C GLY A 144 -18.11 10.88 19.63
N ASN A 145 -18.32 9.62 19.95
CA ASN A 145 -17.44 8.80 20.77
C ASN A 145 -16.24 8.27 19.97
N LEU A 146 -15.27 7.70 20.69
CA LEU A 146 -14.20 6.92 20.07
C LEU A 146 -14.80 5.83 19.18
N ARG A 147 -14.25 5.66 17.99
CA ARG A 147 -14.63 4.63 17.03
C ARG A 147 -13.47 3.70 16.80
N TYR A 148 -13.78 2.43 16.55
CA TYR A 148 -12.79 1.38 16.35
C TYR A 148 -13.13 0.61 15.09
N ALA A 149 -12.08 0.28 14.33
CA ALA A 149 -12.16 -0.63 13.21
C ALA A 149 -10.90 -1.51 13.17
N THR A 150 -10.97 -2.59 12.43
CA THR A 150 -9.83 -3.47 12.18
C THR A 150 -9.72 -3.74 10.69
N LEU A 151 -8.56 -3.46 10.13
CA LEU A 151 -8.20 -3.92 8.80
C LEU A 151 -7.47 -5.25 8.94
N ARG A 152 -8.05 -6.30 8.37
CA ARG A 152 -7.40 -7.61 8.21
C ARG A 152 -6.90 -7.72 6.78
N VAL A 153 -5.62 -8.03 6.61
CA VAL A 153 -5.04 -8.31 5.29
C VAL A 153 -4.50 -9.73 5.31
N ARG A 154 -4.94 -10.58 4.37
CA ARG A 154 -4.51 -11.97 4.30
C ARG A 154 -4.04 -12.34 2.90
N ARG A 155 -3.12 -13.29 2.83
CA ARG A 155 -2.76 -13.95 1.57
C ARG A 155 -3.86 -14.94 1.19
N LEU A 156 -4.11 -15.06 -0.13
CA LEU A 156 -5.13 -15.98 -0.63
C LEU A 156 -4.57 -17.36 -1.00
N ASP A 157 -3.26 -17.46 -1.14
CA ASP A 157 -2.54 -18.66 -1.57
C ASP A 157 -1.72 -19.32 -0.44
N MET A 158 -1.76 -18.77 0.77
CA MET A 158 -1.09 -19.32 1.95
C MET A 158 -1.77 -18.87 3.24
N ASP A 159 -1.50 -19.56 4.34
CA ASP A 159 -2.00 -19.19 5.68
C ASP A 159 -1.09 -18.11 6.30
N TYR A 160 -1.33 -16.86 5.90
CA TYR A 160 -0.63 -15.68 6.42
C TYR A 160 -1.54 -14.48 6.44
N GLU A 161 -1.68 -13.85 7.60
CA GLU A 161 -2.52 -12.67 7.77
C GLU A 161 -1.93 -11.66 8.76
N LEU A 162 -2.33 -10.41 8.59
CA LEU A 162 -1.96 -9.27 9.41
C LEU A 162 -3.20 -8.47 9.80
N PHE A 163 -3.12 -7.78 10.92
CA PHE A 163 -4.19 -6.93 11.42
C PHE A 163 -3.65 -5.53 11.71
N THR A 164 -4.44 -4.53 11.37
CA THR A 164 -4.25 -3.15 11.79
C THR A 164 -5.44 -2.71 12.60
N ASN A 165 -5.21 -2.29 13.84
CA ASN A 165 -6.23 -1.67 14.67
C ASN A 165 -6.36 -0.19 14.29
N ILE A 166 -7.58 0.27 14.10
CA ILE A 166 -7.88 1.64 13.70
C ILE A 166 -8.73 2.26 14.78
N THR A 167 -8.27 3.39 15.29
CA THR A 167 -9.00 4.18 16.29
C THR A 167 -9.22 5.58 15.75
N GLN A 168 -10.46 6.08 15.75
CA GLN A 168 -10.73 7.48 15.46
C GLN A 168 -11.09 8.22 16.73
N ASN A 169 -10.34 9.30 16.99
CA ASN A 169 -10.53 10.15 18.18
C ASN A 169 -11.89 10.86 18.17
N LYS A 170 -12.30 11.29 19.39
CA LYS A 170 -13.51 12.09 19.61
C LYS A 170 -13.42 13.46 18.98
#